data_1dae017dce828e12e954f14482e004b0
#
_entry.id   1dae017dce828e12e954f14482e004b0
#
_cell.length_a   1.000
_cell.length_b   1.000
_cell.length_c   1.000
_cell.angle_alpha   90.00
_cell.angle_beta   90.00
_cell.angle_gamma   90.00
#
_symmetry.space_group_name_H-M   'P 1'
#
loop_
_entity.id
_entity.type
_entity.pdbx_description
1 polymer ?
#
loop_
_entity_poly.entity_id
_entity_poly.type
_entity_poly.pdbx_seq_one_letter_code
_entity_poly.pdbx_strand_id
1 'polypeptide(L)'
;MAVEKNHHMLPRARELRKNMTEQERKLWYLFLRDYPVKIYRQRIIESFIVDFYCYAAKLVIELDGPQHTTGQGLAYDREQTAVLEKYGMKVLRFSNAAVDRDFSKVCEAIHGTIQERLRQK
;
A
#
# COMPACT_ATOMS: atom_id res chain seq x y z
N MET A 1 -1.82 -6.76 18.33
CA MET A 1 -3.27 -6.65 18.15
C MET A 1 -3.64 -6.84 16.68
N ALA A 2 -4.61 -7.66 16.41
CA ALA A 2 -5.06 -7.89 15.03
C ALA A 2 -6.00 -6.77 14.59
N VAL A 3 -5.85 -6.35 13.33
CA VAL A 3 -6.74 -5.37 12.72
C VAL A 3 -7.94 -6.12 12.14
N GLU A 4 -9.14 -5.69 12.50
CA GLU A 4 -10.35 -6.34 12.01
C GLU A 4 -10.65 -5.94 10.57
N LYS A 5 -11.16 -6.90 9.80
CA LYS A 5 -11.57 -6.66 8.41
C LYS A 5 -13.03 -6.20 8.38
N ASN A 6 -13.30 -5.20 7.56
CA ASN A 6 -14.66 -4.73 7.31
C ASN A 6 -15.26 -5.56 6.17
N HIS A 7 -16.02 -6.58 6.51
CA HIS A 7 -16.53 -7.53 5.52
C HIS A 7 -17.43 -6.88 4.47
N HIS A 8 -18.13 -5.81 4.81
CA HIS A 8 -18.98 -5.09 3.86
C HIS A 8 -18.19 -4.41 2.74
N MET A 9 -16.87 -4.27 2.91
CA MET A 9 -16.00 -3.68 1.88
C MET A 9 -15.42 -4.72 0.91
N LEU A 10 -15.67 -6.02 1.12
CA LEU A 10 -15.12 -7.06 0.27
C LEU A 10 -15.48 -6.91 -1.22
N PRO A 11 -16.75 -6.59 -1.59
CA PRO A 11 -17.06 -6.41 -3.01
C PRO A 11 -16.26 -5.27 -3.64
N ARG A 12 -16.05 -4.17 -2.92
CA ARG A 12 -15.27 -3.03 -3.41
C ARG A 12 -13.80 -3.40 -3.58
N ALA A 13 -13.22 -4.11 -2.61
CA ALA A 13 -11.84 -4.56 -2.70
C ALA A 13 -11.63 -5.50 -3.89
N ARG A 14 -12.58 -6.41 -4.14
CA ARG A 14 -12.52 -7.32 -5.28
C ARG A 14 -12.59 -6.57 -6.59
N GLU A 15 -13.46 -5.56 -6.68
CA GLU A 15 -13.58 -4.73 -7.86
C GLU A 15 -12.28 -3.98 -8.13
N LEU A 16 -11.66 -3.41 -7.10
CA LEU A 16 -10.40 -2.70 -7.24
C LEU A 16 -9.27 -3.62 -7.72
N ARG A 17 -9.25 -4.88 -7.25
CA ARG A 17 -8.25 -5.84 -7.74
C ARG A 17 -8.41 -6.15 -9.21
N LYS A 18 -9.65 -6.17 -9.72
CA LYS A 18 -9.92 -6.39 -11.15
C LYS A 18 -9.56 -5.17 -11.98
N ASN A 19 -9.68 -3.99 -11.40
CA ASN A 19 -9.55 -2.71 -12.10
C ASN A 19 -8.36 -1.90 -11.57
N MET A 20 -7.23 -2.56 -11.36
CA MET A 20 -6.02 -1.87 -10.92
C MET A 20 -5.57 -0.85 -11.97
N THR A 21 -5.00 0.26 -11.49
CA THR A 21 -4.43 1.26 -12.39
C THR A 21 -3.22 0.66 -13.11
N GLU A 22 -2.78 1.35 -14.16
CA GLU A 22 -1.59 0.94 -14.90
C GLU A 22 -0.37 0.86 -13.99
N GLN A 23 -0.20 1.85 -13.11
CA GLN A 23 0.93 1.90 -12.19
C GLN A 23 0.85 0.80 -11.13
N GLU A 24 -0.35 0.51 -10.62
CA GLU A 24 -0.54 -0.58 -9.69
C GLU A 24 -0.20 -1.92 -10.34
N ARG A 25 -0.64 -2.13 -11.59
CA ARG A 25 -0.31 -3.36 -12.33
C ARG A 25 1.18 -3.48 -12.56
N LYS A 26 1.84 -2.38 -12.93
CA LYS A 26 3.28 -2.39 -13.16
C LYS A 26 4.03 -2.83 -11.90
N LEU A 27 3.73 -2.20 -10.77
CA LEU A 27 4.40 -2.52 -9.51
C LEU A 27 4.09 -3.95 -9.06
N TRP A 28 2.85 -4.39 -9.23
CA TRP A 28 2.44 -5.73 -8.84
C TRP A 28 3.12 -6.80 -9.68
N TYR A 29 2.98 -6.73 -11.00
CA TYR A 29 3.47 -7.80 -11.87
C TYR A 29 4.98 -7.81 -12.05
N LEU A 30 5.64 -6.66 -11.96
CA LEU A 30 7.08 -6.59 -12.16
C LEU A 30 7.89 -6.73 -10.86
N PHE A 31 7.25 -6.59 -9.70
CA PHE A 31 8.01 -6.60 -8.46
C PHE A 31 7.29 -7.29 -7.29
N LEU A 32 6.11 -6.84 -6.92
CA LEU A 32 5.49 -7.25 -5.67
C LEU A 32 4.97 -8.70 -5.70
N ARG A 33 4.41 -9.14 -6.81
CA ARG A 33 3.83 -10.48 -6.91
C ARG A 33 4.85 -11.57 -6.57
N ASP A 34 6.06 -11.43 -7.06
CA ASP A 34 7.12 -12.43 -6.89
C ASP A 34 8.12 -12.09 -5.79
N TYR A 35 7.80 -11.09 -4.95
CA TYR A 35 8.68 -10.73 -3.84
C TYR A 35 8.72 -11.90 -2.85
N PRO A 36 9.91 -12.22 -2.28
CA PRO A 36 10.06 -13.39 -1.39
C PRO A 36 9.16 -13.38 -0.15
N VAL A 37 8.79 -12.20 0.34
CA VAL A 37 7.87 -12.06 1.48
C VAL A 37 6.49 -11.73 0.90
N LYS A 38 5.46 -12.41 1.37
CA LYS A 38 4.11 -12.30 0.81
C LYS A 38 3.59 -10.86 0.89
N ILE A 39 3.10 -10.36 -0.26
CA ILE A 39 2.44 -9.06 -0.36
C ILE A 39 1.04 -9.27 -0.92
N TYR A 40 0.07 -8.62 -0.30
CA TYR A 40 -1.32 -8.67 -0.72
C TYR A 40 -1.69 -7.37 -1.42
N ARG A 41 -2.61 -7.45 -2.38
CA ARG A 41 -3.12 -6.28 -3.09
C ARG A 41 -4.55 -5.99 -2.68
N GLN A 42 -4.90 -4.71 -2.67
CA GLN A 42 -6.26 -4.23 -2.37
C GLN A 42 -6.82 -4.91 -1.12
N ARG A 43 -6.13 -4.70 -0.01
CA ARG A 43 -6.46 -5.33 1.27
C ARG A 43 -7.29 -4.39 2.13
N ILE A 44 -8.27 -4.92 2.82
CA ILE A 44 -9.09 -4.15 3.76
C ILE A 44 -8.39 -4.16 5.11
N ILE A 45 -8.08 -2.95 5.61
CA ILE A 45 -7.50 -2.76 6.94
C ILE A 45 -8.30 -1.66 7.60
N GLU A 46 -8.96 -1.97 8.72
CA GLU A 46 -9.89 -1.06 9.38
C GLU A 46 -10.97 -0.60 8.38
N SER A 47 -11.14 0.69 8.20
CA SER A 47 -12.10 1.26 7.26
C SER A 47 -11.46 1.66 5.93
N PHE A 48 -10.23 1.19 5.66
CA PHE A 48 -9.50 1.56 4.45
C PHE A 48 -9.28 0.34 3.57
N ILE A 49 -9.25 0.58 2.25
CA ILE A 49 -8.78 -0.41 1.29
C ILE A 49 -7.41 0.09 0.84
N VAL A 50 -6.36 -0.61 1.26
CA VAL A 50 -4.98 -0.21 0.94
C VAL A 50 -4.55 -0.87 -0.36
N ASP A 51 -3.69 -0.20 -1.13
CA ASP A 51 -3.26 -0.71 -2.43
C ASP A 51 -2.47 -2.01 -2.28
N PHE A 52 -1.46 -2.03 -1.40
CA PHE A 52 -0.65 -3.22 -1.14
C PHE A 52 -0.32 -3.32 0.33
N TYR A 53 -0.21 -4.55 0.84
CA TYR A 53 0.07 -4.78 2.24
C TYR A 53 1.02 -5.97 2.43
N CYS A 54 2.10 -5.75 3.17
CA CYS A 54 3.02 -6.78 3.60
C CYS A 54 2.79 -7.05 5.09
N TYR A 55 2.11 -8.14 5.40
CA TYR A 55 1.76 -8.46 6.77
C TYR A 55 3.00 -8.67 7.65
N ALA A 56 3.99 -9.41 7.15
CA ALA A 56 5.19 -9.74 7.92
C ALA A 56 5.97 -8.49 8.36
N ALA A 57 6.01 -7.47 7.50
CA ALA A 57 6.70 -6.22 7.80
C ALA A 57 5.76 -5.14 8.36
N LYS A 58 4.46 -5.41 8.41
CA LYS A 58 3.42 -4.43 8.75
C LYS A 58 3.58 -3.16 7.94
N LEU A 59 3.72 -3.34 6.64
CA LEU A 59 3.97 -2.25 5.70
C LEU A 59 2.80 -2.11 4.74
N VAL A 60 2.27 -0.89 4.66
CA VAL A 60 1.25 -0.51 3.68
C VAL A 60 1.95 0.31 2.60
N ILE A 61 1.64 0.00 1.33
CA ILE A 61 2.19 0.73 0.18
C ILE A 61 1.01 1.30 -0.58
N GLU A 62 1.05 2.62 -0.83
CA GLU A 62 0.00 3.35 -1.53
C GLU A 62 0.57 4.07 -2.73
N LEU A 63 -0.15 4.04 -3.85
CA LEU A 63 0.20 4.79 -5.04
C LEU A 63 -0.80 5.93 -5.20
N ASP A 64 -0.30 7.16 -5.28
CA ASP A 64 -1.12 8.35 -5.28
C ASP A 64 -1.27 8.94 -6.68
N GLY A 65 -2.52 9.12 -7.10
CA GLY A 65 -2.83 9.84 -8.31
C GLY A 65 -2.96 11.35 -8.07
N PRO A 66 -3.33 12.12 -9.10
CA PRO A 66 -3.42 13.57 -8.99
C PRO A 66 -4.39 14.07 -7.91
N GLN A 67 -5.43 13.31 -7.60
CA GLN A 67 -6.43 13.69 -6.59
C GLN A 67 -5.83 13.83 -5.20
N HIS A 68 -4.67 13.24 -4.93
CA HIS A 68 -4.01 13.32 -3.63
C HIS A 68 -3.24 14.61 -3.43
N THR A 69 -3.20 15.49 -4.44
CA THR A 69 -2.61 16.81 -4.32
C THR A 69 -3.62 17.85 -3.81
N THR A 70 -4.89 17.49 -3.73
CA THR A 70 -5.94 18.39 -3.20
C THR A 70 -5.96 18.37 -1.68
N GLY A 71 -6.56 19.39 -1.07
CA GLY A 71 -6.69 19.47 0.38
C GLY A 71 -7.42 18.27 0.97
N GLN A 72 -8.49 17.79 0.31
CA GLN A 72 -9.25 16.63 0.76
C GLN A 72 -8.43 15.34 0.70
N GLY A 73 -7.66 15.18 -0.39
CA GLY A 73 -6.80 14.02 -0.56
C GLY A 73 -5.70 13.96 0.50
N LEU A 74 -5.08 15.11 0.77
CA LEU A 74 -4.03 15.20 1.79
C LEU A 74 -4.58 14.93 3.19
N ALA A 75 -5.77 15.45 3.50
CA ALA A 75 -6.40 15.21 4.79
C ALA A 75 -6.74 13.72 4.98
N TYR A 76 -7.24 13.07 3.93
CA TYR A 76 -7.54 11.65 3.95
C TYR A 76 -6.25 10.83 4.19
N ASP A 77 -5.17 11.18 3.51
CA ASP A 77 -3.89 10.47 3.65
C ASP A 77 -3.35 10.58 5.07
N ARG A 78 -3.46 11.77 5.69
CA ARG A 78 -3.01 11.95 7.07
C ARG A 78 -3.84 11.13 8.05
N GLU A 79 -5.16 11.10 7.87
CA GLU A 79 -6.05 10.32 8.71
C GLU A 79 -5.76 8.83 8.58
N GLN A 80 -5.61 8.35 7.35
CA GLN A 80 -5.28 6.96 7.09
C GLN A 80 -3.96 6.57 7.76
N THR A 81 -2.92 7.39 7.57
CA THR A 81 -1.61 7.14 8.16
C THR A 81 -1.69 7.08 9.68
N ALA A 82 -2.39 8.04 10.30
CA ALA A 82 -2.51 8.08 11.76
C ALA A 82 -3.19 6.83 12.31
N VAL A 83 -4.27 6.38 11.65
CA VAL A 83 -5.00 5.18 12.08
C VAL A 83 -4.11 3.94 11.94
N LEU A 84 -3.46 3.77 10.79
CA LEU A 84 -2.64 2.60 10.53
C LEU A 84 -1.40 2.55 11.43
N GLU A 85 -0.82 3.70 11.74
CA GLU A 85 0.33 3.76 12.64
C GLU A 85 -0.03 3.33 14.06
N LYS A 86 -1.26 3.56 14.50
CA LYS A 86 -1.73 3.07 15.80
C LYS A 86 -1.65 1.54 15.91
N TYR A 87 -1.78 0.85 14.78
CA TYR A 87 -1.68 -0.61 14.74
C TYR A 87 -0.26 -1.09 14.43
N GLY A 88 0.70 -0.19 14.51
CA GLY A 88 2.12 -0.54 14.32
C GLY A 88 2.52 -0.70 12.87
N MET A 89 1.71 -0.18 11.95
CA MET A 89 2.01 -0.26 10.52
C MET A 89 2.76 0.97 10.04
N LYS A 90 3.65 0.78 9.06
CA LYS A 90 4.27 1.89 8.35
C LYS A 90 3.56 2.06 7.02
N VAL A 91 3.39 3.30 6.59
CA VAL A 91 2.78 3.61 5.30
C VAL A 91 3.83 4.27 4.41
N LEU A 92 4.05 3.68 3.23
CA LEU A 92 4.87 4.28 2.18
C LEU A 92 3.96 4.74 1.06
N ARG A 93 4.11 5.99 0.64
CA ARG A 93 3.37 6.54 -0.48
C ARG A 93 4.29 6.94 -1.60
N PHE A 94 3.93 6.56 -2.81
CA PHE A 94 4.66 6.94 -4.03
C PHE A 94 3.67 7.54 -5.00
N SER A 95 4.09 8.56 -5.74
CA SER A 95 3.26 9.10 -6.79
C SER A 95 3.25 8.13 -7.98
N ASN A 96 2.18 8.20 -8.78
CA ASN A 96 2.14 7.43 -10.02
C ASN A 96 3.30 7.83 -10.93
N ALA A 97 3.68 9.12 -10.92
CA ALA A 97 4.81 9.59 -11.70
C ALA A 97 6.13 8.93 -11.28
N ALA A 98 6.32 8.69 -9.99
CA ALA A 98 7.52 8.00 -9.50
C ALA A 98 7.58 6.57 -10.01
N VAL A 99 6.45 5.87 -10.03
CA VAL A 99 6.39 4.50 -10.56
C VAL A 99 6.75 4.50 -12.04
N ASP A 100 6.27 5.50 -12.81
CA ASP A 100 6.55 5.58 -14.23
C ASP A 100 7.99 5.97 -14.56
N ARG A 101 8.58 6.90 -13.78
CA ARG A 101 9.88 7.49 -14.10
C ARG A 101 11.05 6.94 -13.31
N ASP A 102 10.80 6.51 -12.07
CA ASP A 102 11.84 6.08 -11.15
C ASP A 102 11.52 4.71 -10.55
N PHE A 103 11.06 3.79 -11.39
CA PHE A 103 10.56 2.49 -10.94
C PHE A 103 11.56 1.74 -10.05
N SER A 104 12.83 1.70 -10.45
CA SER A 104 13.85 0.98 -9.68
C SER A 104 14.04 1.60 -8.29
N LYS A 105 13.93 2.92 -8.17
CA LYS A 105 14.03 3.59 -6.87
C LYS A 105 12.84 3.28 -5.98
N VAL A 106 11.64 3.17 -6.58
CA VAL A 106 10.44 2.77 -5.84
C VAL A 106 10.64 1.35 -5.28
N CYS A 107 11.10 0.43 -6.12
CA CYS A 107 11.35 -0.95 -5.71
C CYS A 107 12.42 -1.03 -4.63
N GLU A 108 13.50 -0.27 -4.76
CA GLU A 108 14.57 -0.22 -3.76
C GLU A 108 14.06 0.28 -2.41
N ALA A 109 13.24 1.32 -2.42
CA ALA A 109 12.67 1.88 -1.19
C ALA A 109 11.76 0.87 -0.50
N ILE A 110 10.93 0.16 -1.25
CA ILE A 110 10.06 -0.87 -0.71
C ILE A 110 10.88 -2.02 -0.12
N HIS A 111 11.85 -2.52 -0.89
CA HIS A 111 12.70 -3.62 -0.45
C HIS A 111 13.47 -3.23 0.82
N GLY A 112 14.09 -2.06 0.84
CA GLY A 112 14.84 -1.60 2.00
C GLY A 112 13.98 -1.46 3.25
N THR A 113 12.77 -0.95 3.08
CA THR A 113 11.85 -0.80 4.21
C THR A 113 11.40 -2.15 4.75
N ILE A 114 11.07 -3.10 3.87
CA ILE A 114 10.68 -4.44 4.29
C ILE A 114 11.82 -5.10 5.08
N GLN A 115 13.03 -5.06 4.54
CA GLN A 115 14.19 -5.69 5.20
C GLN A 115 14.47 -5.05 6.54
N GLU A 116 14.40 -3.73 6.64
CA GLU A 116 14.60 -3.04 7.91
C GLU A 116 13.56 -3.43 8.94
N ARG A 117 12.29 -3.45 8.54
CA ARG A 117 11.22 -3.79 9.47
C ARG A 117 11.27 -5.25 9.92
N LEU A 118 11.70 -6.16 9.05
CA LEU A 118 11.88 -7.56 9.43
C LEU A 118 13.02 -7.74 10.44
N ARG A 119 14.06 -6.91 10.33
CA ARG A 119 15.17 -6.96 11.29
C ARG A 119 14.78 -6.45 12.69
N GLN A 120 13.74 -5.62 12.78
CA GLN A 120 13.28 -5.05 14.03
C GLN A 120 12.38 -5.99 14.85
N LYS A 121 12.11 -7.17 14.35
CA LYS A 121 11.26 -8.14 15.05
C LYS A 121 12.01 -8.95 16.08
#